data_b4fda4a525a787a333400a464ea5e2da
#
_entry.id   b4fda4a525a787a333400a464ea5e2da
#
_cell.length_a   1.000
_cell.length_b   1.000
_cell.length_c   1.000
_cell.angle_alpha   90.00
_cell.angle_beta   90.00
_cell.angle_gamma   90.00
#
_symmetry.space_group_name_H-M   'P 1'
#
loop_
_entity.id
_entity.type
_entity.pdbx_description
1 polymer ?
#
loop_
_entity_poly.entity_id
_entity_poly.type
_entity_poly.pdbx_seq_one_letter_code
_entity_poly.pdbx_strand_id
1 'polypeptide(L)'
;MIKILCSADWHIILHKKKVPYDWQVNRFREMFRKLIALEQSCDVHIIAGDIFDKKPEPDEICLFLSYINSVTIPTYIIPGNHEATKKGESFFEYFTQENAIKNENVHVYTRNGRASVGEANFCFFPYGEMQNNNLPQYVGGDILVTHIRGEVPPHVSPEYDFSRLAPWRLCLLGDLHFNHRYGDTDCYYPGSPLNTTFDRDANRQYGVDI
;
A
#
# COMPACT_ATOMS: atom_id res chain seq x y z
N MET A 1 1.72 13.78 -18.46
CA MET A 1 1.94 13.77 -16.99
C MET A 1 1.03 12.69 -16.45
N ILE A 2 1.54 11.73 -15.70
CA ILE A 2 0.73 10.64 -15.10
C ILE A 2 0.19 11.08 -13.74
N LYS A 3 -1.06 10.73 -13.45
CA LYS A 3 -1.68 10.94 -12.14
C LYS A 3 -1.77 9.62 -11.37
N ILE A 4 -1.12 9.56 -10.23
CA ILE A 4 -1.02 8.36 -9.41
C ILE A 4 -1.88 8.55 -8.16
N LEU A 5 -2.85 7.67 -7.94
CA LEU A 5 -3.44 7.47 -6.63
C LEU A 5 -2.55 6.50 -5.85
N CYS A 6 -2.06 6.92 -4.68
CA CYS A 6 -1.29 6.03 -3.80
C CYS A 6 -2.02 5.88 -2.47
N SER A 7 -2.18 4.66 -2.02
CA SER A 7 -2.73 4.33 -0.71
C SER A 7 -1.96 3.18 -0.06
N ALA A 8 -1.97 3.10 1.26
CA ALA A 8 -1.33 2.05 2.04
C ALA A 8 -2.02 1.91 3.40
N ASP A 9 -1.65 0.92 4.18
CA ASP A 9 -1.98 0.82 5.61
C ASP A 9 -3.51 0.88 5.87
N TRP A 10 -4.27 0.10 5.11
CA TRP A 10 -5.74 0.05 5.24
C TRP A 10 -6.18 -0.66 6.52
N HIS A 11 -5.42 -1.69 6.94
CA HIS A 11 -5.66 -2.49 8.14
C HIS A 11 -7.11 -2.93 8.27
N ILE A 12 -7.62 -3.63 7.23
CA ILE A 12 -8.97 -4.20 7.27
C ILE A 12 -9.08 -5.16 8.44
N ILE A 13 -10.00 -4.85 9.35
CA ILE A 13 -10.35 -5.66 10.51
C ILE A 13 -11.81 -5.44 10.88
N LEU A 14 -12.60 -6.52 10.96
CA LEU A 14 -14.03 -6.49 11.22
C LEU A 14 -14.44 -7.05 12.60
N HIS A 15 -13.47 -7.62 13.33
CA HIS A 15 -13.75 -8.30 14.59
C HIS A 15 -13.11 -7.62 15.80
N LYS A 16 -13.03 -6.28 15.76
CA LYS A 16 -12.60 -5.50 16.94
C LYS A 16 -13.64 -5.63 18.05
N LYS A 17 -13.20 -6.08 19.23
CA LYS A 17 -14.05 -6.20 20.42
C LYS A 17 -14.66 -4.83 20.77
N LYS A 18 -15.91 -4.86 21.23
CA LYS A 18 -16.68 -3.67 21.67
C LYS A 18 -16.99 -2.64 20.57
N VAL A 19 -16.80 -2.98 19.30
CA VAL A 19 -17.18 -2.14 18.16
C VAL A 19 -18.27 -2.87 17.36
N PRO A 20 -19.44 -2.27 17.08
CA PRO A 20 -20.48 -2.91 16.29
C PRO A 20 -19.98 -3.36 14.93
N TYR A 21 -20.30 -4.60 14.54
CA TYR A 21 -19.83 -5.18 13.27
C TYR A 21 -20.23 -4.36 12.05
N ASP A 22 -21.49 -3.96 11.96
CA ASP A 22 -21.99 -3.17 10.83
C ASP A 22 -21.27 -1.82 10.71
N TRP A 23 -20.90 -1.22 11.83
CA TRP A 23 -20.12 0.02 11.82
C TRP A 23 -18.74 -0.21 11.24
N GLN A 24 -18.08 -1.33 11.61
CA GLN A 24 -16.76 -1.69 11.06
C GLN A 24 -16.83 -1.91 9.55
N VAL A 25 -17.83 -2.65 9.07
CA VAL A 25 -18.04 -2.90 7.63
C VAL A 25 -18.33 -1.59 6.88
N ASN A 26 -19.22 -0.77 7.39
CA ASN A 26 -19.62 0.48 6.73
C ASN A 26 -18.48 1.48 6.63
N ARG A 27 -17.61 1.52 7.63
CA ARG A 27 -16.39 2.34 7.63
C ARG A 27 -15.48 2.02 6.44
N PHE A 28 -15.22 0.75 6.17
CA PHE A 28 -14.40 0.32 5.03
C PHE A 28 -15.13 0.53 3.70
N ARG A 29 -16.43 0.27 3.63
CA ARG A 29 -17.23 0.55 2.43
C ARG A 29 -17.20 2.03 2.06
N GLU A 30 -17.26 2.92 3.04
CA GLU A 30 -17.14 4.35 2.80
C GLU A 30 -15.73 4.75 2.31
N MET A 31 -14.69 4.14 2.86
CA MET A 31 -13.33 4.30 2.35
C MET A 31 -13.23 3.86 0.89
N PHE A 32 -13.72 2.68 0.55
CA PHE A 32 -13.71 2.17 -0.81
C PHE A 32 -14.48 3.05 -1.78
N ARG A 33 -15.64 3.56 -1.38
CA ARG A 33 -16.40 4.51 -2.17
C ARG A 33 -15.60 5.77 -2.49
N LYS A 34 -14.84 6.29 -1.54
CA LYS A 34 -13.96 7.45 -1.74
C LYS A 34 -12.79 7.12 -2.65
N LEU A 35 -12.15 5.97 -2.48
CA LEU A 35 -11.07 5.53 -3.35
C LEU A 35 -11.54 5.41 -4.81
N ILE A 36 -12.68 4.75 -5.06
CA ILE A 36 -13.27 4.65 -6.40
C ILE A 36 -13.56 6.04 -7.00
N ALA A 37 -14.02 6.99 -6.20
CA ALA A 37 -14.24 8.35 -6.68
C ALA A 37 -12.93 9.07 -7.06
N LEU A 38 -11.86 8.87 -6.31
CA LEU A 38 -10.53 9.41 -6.60
C LEU A 38 -9.93 8.76 -7.86
N GLU A 39 -10.08 7.46 -8.03
CA GLU A 39 -9.62 6.71 -9.21
C GLU A 39 -10.12 7.31 -10.52
N GLN A 40 -11.31 7.91 -10.55
CA GLN A 40 -11.87 8.52 -11.76
C GLN A 40 -11.02 9.66 -12.34
N SER A 41 -10.13 10.24 -11.55
CA SER A 41 -9.24 11.32 -11.95
C SER A 41 -7.78 10.90 -12.09
N CYS A 42 -7.48 9.60 -11.90
CA CYS A 42 -6.12 9.05 -11.87
C CYS A 42 -5.92 8.05 -13.02
N ASP A 43 -4.67 7.89 -13.42
CA ASP A 43 -4.25 6.94 -14.47
C ASP A 43 -3.88 5.57 -13.90
N VAL A 44 -3.51 5.52 -12.62
CA VAL A 44 -3.08 4.30 -11.92
C VAL A 44 -3.34 4.42 -10.42
N HIS A 45 -3.67 3.29 -9.78
CA HIS A 45 -3.73 3.17 -8.33
C HIS A 45 -2.63 2.25 -7.82
N ILE A 46 -1.84 2.72 -6.85
CA ILE A 46 -0.80 1.97 -6.15
C ILE A 46 -1.27 1.71 -4.72
N ILE A 47 -1.29 0.44 -4.30
CA ILE A 47 -1.61 0.00 -2.94
C ILE A 47 -0.35 -0.58 -2.32
N ALA A 48 0.28 0.22 -1.46
CA ALA A 48 1.62 -0.05 -0.95
C ALA A 48 1.63 -0.82 0.39
N GLY A 49 0.82 -1.90 0.48
CA GLY A 49 0.87 -2.86 1.58
C GLY A 49 -0.01 -2.57 2.79
N ASP A 50 -0.01 -3.49 3.74
CA ASP A 50 -0.78 -3.49 4.97
C ASP A 50 -2.29 -3.28 4.74
N ILE A 51 -2.83 -4.09 3.82
CA ILE A 51 -4.26 -4.08 3.48
C ILE A 51 -5.07 -4.69 4.62
N PHE A 52 -4.58 -5.76 5.23
CA PHE A 52 -5.21 -6.39 6.38
C PHE A 52 -4.41 -6.16 7.66
N ASP A 53 -5.09 -6.03 8.80
CA ASP A 53 -4.45 -5.83 10.11
C ASP A 53 -3.73 -7.10 10.62
N LYS A 54 -4.13 -8.26 10.14
CA LYS A 54 -3.61 -9.61 10.44
C LYS A 54 -4.08 -10.57 9.36
N LYS A 55 -3.76 -11.87 9.50
CA LYS A 55 -4.35 -12.90 8.63
C LYS A 55 -5.88 -12.73 8.60
N PRO A 56 -6.48 -12.48 7.43
CA PRO A 56 -7.88 -12.08 7.32
C PRO A 56 -8.84 -13.25 7.55
N GLU A 57 -10.00 -12.90 8.09
CA GLU A 57 -11.16 -13.78 8.14
C GLU A 57 -11.92 -13.76 6.80
N PRO A 58 -12.78 -14.75 6.51
CA PRO A 58 -13.46 -14.85 5.21
C PRO A 58 -14.28 -13.62 4.82
N ASP A 59 -14.93 -12.95 5.75
CA ASP A 59 -15.72 -11.75 5.50
C ASP A 59 -14.85 -10.51 5.22
N GLU A 60 -13.66 -10.41 5.81
CA GLU A 60 -12.65 -9.40 5.49
C GLU A 60 -12.13 -9.61 4.07
N ILE A 61 -11.90 -10.87 3.66
CA ILE A 61 -11.53 -11.22 2.29
C ILE A 61 -12.65 -10.83 1.31
N CYS A 62 -13.91 -11.19 1.61
CA CYS A 62 -15.04 -10.83 0.78
C CYS A 62 -15.19 -9.31 0.64
N LEU A 63 -14.99 -8.56 1.72
CA LEU A 63 -15.04 -7.11 1.71
C LEU A 63 -13.95 -6.51 0.82
N PHE A 64 -12.70 -6.97 0.93
CA PHE A 64 -11.59 -6.58 0.07
C PHE A 64 -11.86 -6.90 -1.40
N LEU A 65 -12.25 -8.14 -1.71
CA LEU A 65 -12.54 -8.57 -3.07
C LEU A 65 -13.71 -7.79 -3.70
N SER A 66 -14.69 -7.36 -2.91
CA SER A 66 -15.80 -6.53 -3.41
C SER A 66 -15.32 -5.19 -3.97
N TYR A 67 -14.30 -4.60 -3.35
CA TYR A 67 -13.66 -3.38 -3.85
C TYR A 67 -12.75 -3.69 -5.04
N ILE A 68 -11.80 -4.60 -4.89
CA ILE A 68 -10.76 -4.88 -5.90
C ILE A 68 -11.37 -5.31 -7.24
N ASN A 69 -12.46 -6.08 -7.22
CA ASN A 69 -13.16 -6.47 -8.44
C ASN A 69 -13.97 -5.32 -9.08
N SER A 70 -14.10 -4.18 -8.41
CA SER A 70 -14.82 -3.00 -8.92
C SER A 70 -13.91 -1.89 -9.47
N VAL A 71 -12.59 -1.96 -9.27
CA VAL A 71 -11.66 -0.93 -9.77
C VAL A 71 -11.65 -0.90 -11.29
N THR A 72 -11.49 0.27 -11.87
CA THR A 72 -11.61 0.50 -13.32
C THR A 72 -10.31 0.95 -13.99
N ILE A 73 -9.28 1.26 -13.19
CA ILE A 73 -7.96 1.68 -13.68
C ILE A 73 -6.89 0.66 -13.31
N PRO A 74 -5.73 0.64 -13.97
CA PRO A 74 -4.61 -0.20 -13.58
C PRO A 74 -4.30 -0.02 -12.09
N THR A 75 -4.36 -1.12 -11.35
CA THR A 75 -4.17 -1.13 -9.89
C THR A 75 -3.11 -2.14 -9.52
N TYR A 76 -2.05 -1.67 -8.88
CA TYR A 76 -0.90 -2.47 -8.49
C TYR A 76 -0.82 -2.59 -6.97
N ILE A 77 -0.67 -3.81 -6.49
CA ILE A 77 -0.68 -4.14 -5.06
C ILE A 77 0.63 -4.82 -4.69
N ILE A 78 1.23 -4.39 -3.61
CA ILE A 78 2.31 -5.13 -2.93
C ILE A 78 1.86 -5.51 -1.51
N PRO A 79 2.29 -6.66 -0.97
CA PRO A 79 2.13 -6.98 0.45
C PRO A 79 2.99 -6.08 1.35
N GLY A 80 2.46 -5.75 2.53
CA GLY A 80 3.19 -5.15 3.65
C GLY A 80 3.64 -6.19 4.68
N ASN A 81 4.09 -5.73 5.84
CA ASN A 81 4.55 -6.61 6.91
C ASN A 81 3.41 -7.39 7.58
N HIS A 82 2.19 -6.86 7.59
CA HIS A 82 1.01 -7.55 8.12
C HIS A 82 0.56 -8.73 7.24
N GLU A 83 0.88 -8.70 5.94
CA GLU A 83 0.64 -9.81 5.00
C GLU A 83 1.77 -10.84 4.98
N ALA A 84 2.96 -10.49 5.50
CA ALA A 84 4.09 -11.41 5.53
C ALA A 84 3.88 -12.51 6.59
N THR A 85 4.15 -13.75 6.21
CA THR A 85 4.20 -14.86 7.16
C THR A 85 5.59 -14.95 7.78
N LYS A 86 5.72 -15.66 8.91
CA LYS A 86 7.02 -15.96 9.55
C LYS A 86 7.99 -16.73 8.63
N LYS A 87 7.50 -17.30 7.54
CA LYS A 87 8.29 -18.04 6.54
C LYS A 87 8.71 -17.17 5.35
N GLY A 88 8.38 -15.88 5.36
CA GLY A 88 8.66 -14.97 4.25
C GLY A 88 7.72 -15.11 3.05
N GLU A 89 6.65 -15.90 3.17
CA GLU A 89 5.59 -15.99 2.17
C GLU A 89 4.47 -15.02 2.54
N SER A 90 3.81 -14.45 1.55
CA SER A 90 2.61 -13.63 1.75
C SER A 90 1.36 -14.46 1.52
N PHE A 91 0.33 -14.31 2.37
CA PHE A 91 -0.96 -14.94 2.09
C PHE A 91 -1.64 -14.37 0.83
N PHE A 92 -1.16 -13.26 0.30
CA PHE A 92 -1.58 -12.76 -1.02
C PHE A 92 -1.25 -13.72 -2.16
N GLU A 93 -0.28 -14.63 -2.01
CA GLU A 93 -0.02 -15.68 -3.00
C GLU A 93 -1.25 -16.55 -3.25
N TYR A 94 -2.05 -16.80 -2.22
CA TYR A 94 -3.32 -17.55 -2.38
C TYR A 94 -4.33 -16.82 -3.27
N PHE A 95 -4.42 -15.49 -3.17
CA PHE A 95 -5.34 -14.74 -4.01
C PHE A 95 -4.98 -14.78 -5.48
N THR A 96 -3.69 -14.82 -5.80
CA THR A 96 -3.20 -14.90 -7.18
C THR A 96 -3.27 -16.32 -7.73
N GLN A 97 -2.95 -17.33 -6.92
CA GLN A 97 -2.98 -18.74 -7.32
C GLN A 97 -4.40 -19.27 -7.53
N GLU A 98 -5.35 -18.89 -6.69
CA GLU A 98 -6.75 -19.34 -6.74
C GLU A 98 -7.63 -18.50 -7.69
N ASN A 99 -7.05 -17.55 -8.43
CA ASN A 99 -7.79 -16.62 -9.28
C ASN A 99 -8.95 -15.92 -8.54
N ALA A 100 -8.77 -15.62 -7.26
CA ALA A 100 -9.79 -14.94 -6.47
C ALA A 100 -10.01 -13.49 -6.94
N ILE A 101 -8.94 -12.84 -7.41
CA ILE A 101 -8.99 -11.54 -8.08
C ILE A 101 -9.26 -11.79 -9.56
N LYS A 102 -10.46 -11.40 -10.01
CA LYS A 102 -10.93 -11.62 -11.39
C LYS A 102 -10.81 -10.38 -12.28
N ASN A 103 -10.43 -9.26 -11.70
CA ASN A 103 -10.33 -8.00 -12.41
C ASN A 103 -8.96 -7.91 -13.10
N GLU A 104 -8.98 -7.81 -14.43
CA GLU A 104 -7.78 -7.75 -15.28
C GLU A 104 -6.93 -6.49 -15.05
N ASN A 105 -7.54 -5.42 -14.48
CA ASN A 105 -6.80 -4.20 -14.11
C ASN A 105 -5.96 -4.38 -12.86
N VAL A 106 -6.12 -5.47 -12.10
CA VAL A 106 -5.47 -5.65 -10.80
C VAL A 106 -4.28 -6.61 -10.90
N HIS A 107 -3.13 -6.12 -10.48
CA HIS A 107 -1.88 -6.85 -10.50
C HIS A 107 -1.28 -6.90 -9.09
N VAL A 108 -1.02 -8.10 -8.58
CA VAL A 108 -0.41 -8.30 -7.25
C VAL A 108 1.04 -8.76 -7.42
N TYR A 109 1.95 -8.00 -6.86
CA TYR A 109 3.37 -8.33 -6.82
C TYR A 109 3.74 -8.85 -5.44
N THR A 110 3.77 -10.16 -5.28
CA THR A 110 4.26 -10.83 -4.04
C THR A 110 5.79 -10.99 -4.03
N ARG A 111 6.43 -10.71 -5.15
CA ARG A 111 7.88 -10.65 -5.37
C ARG A 111 8.24 -9.43 -6.18
N ASN A 112 9.54 -9.16 -6.29
CA ASN A 112 10.03 -8.04 -7.10
C ASN A 112 9.47 -8.09 -8.51
N GLY A 113 8.99 -6.94 -8.99
CA GLY A 113 8.39 -6.84 -10.31
C GLY A 113 8.47 -5.45 -10.90
N ARG A 114 8.05 -5.34 -12.16
CA ARG A 114 8.00 -4.08 -12.90
C ARG A 114 6.72 -3.97 -13.72
N ALA A 115 6.21 -2.75 -13.84
CA ALA A 115 5.16 -2.41 -14.78
C ALA A 115 5.38 -1.00 -15.34
N SER A 116 4.77 -0.73 -16.49
CA SER A 116 4.77 0.59 -17.08
C SER A 116 3.32 1.06 -17.31
N VAL A 117 3.06 2.33 -17.00
CA VAL A 117 1.78 2.98 -17.29
C VAL A 117 2.11 4.29 -18.01
N GLY A 118 1.77 4.38 -19.29
CA GLY A 118 2.24 5.46 -20.15
C GLY A 118 3.76 5.49 -20.20
N GLU A 119 4.36 6.63 -19.85
CA GLU A 119 5.82 6.81 -19.82
C GLU A 119 6.43 6.53 -18.43
N ALA A 120 5.63 6.23 -17.43
CA ALA A 120 6.10 5.96 -16.07
C ALA A 120 6.41 4.48 -15.88
N ASN A 121 7.61 4.19 -15.35
CA ASN A 121 8.04 2.86 -15.00
C ASN A 121 8.02 2.68 -13.49
N PHE A 122 7.33 1.65 -13.04
CA PHE A 122 7.19 1.29 -11.64
C PHE A 122 8.02 0.04 -11.34
N CYS A 123 8.63 0.05 -10.18
CA CYS A 123 9.38 -1.06 -9.63
C CYS A 123 8.85 -1.42 -8.26
N PHE A 124 8.35 -2.62 -8.14
CA PHE A 124 7.67 -3.14 -6.96
C PHE A 124 8.61 -4.01 -6.15
N PHE A 125 8.77 -3.66 -4.88
CA PHE A 125 9.52 -4.42 -3.89
C PHE A 125 8.65 -4.63 -2.66
N PRO A 126 7.96 -5.78 -2.54
CA PRO A 126 7.18 -6.13 -1.37
C PRO A 126 8.00 -6.07 -0.08
N TYR A 127 7.31 -6.06 1.07
CA TYR A 127 7.96 -6.11 2.37
C TYR A 127 8.99 -7.25 2.45
N GLY A 128 10.16 -6.97 3.00
CA GLY A 128 11.28 -7.90 3.13
C GLY A 128 12.25 -7.93 1.95
N GLU A 129 11.83 -7.57 0.74
CA GLU A 129 12.67 -7.63 -0.45
C GLU A 129 13.77 -6.56 -0.45
N MET A 130 13.49 -5.39 0.10
CA MET A 130 14.49 -4.32 0.25
C MET A 130 15.59 -4.67 1.24
N GLN A 131 15.23 -5.33 2.35
CA GLN A 131 16.17 -5.73 3.40
C GLN A 131 17.09 -6.86 2.93
N ASN A 132 16.64 -7.70 2.01
CA ASN A 132 17.44 -8.81 1.45
C ASN A 132 18.51 -8.37 0.46
N ASN A 133 18.74 -7.06 0.28
CA ASN A 133 19.77 -6.47 -0.62
C ASN A 133 19.68 -6.90 -2.09
N ASN A 134 18.56 -7.45 -2.52
CA ASN A 134 18.32 -7.87 -3.91
C ASN A 134 17.91 -6.69 -4.81
N LEU A 135 18.39 -5.48 -4.50
CA LEU A 135 18.16 -4.34 -5.40
C LEU A 135 18.87 -4.61 -6.72
N PRO A 136 18.14 -4.73 -7.83
CA PRO A 136 18.78 -4.78 -9.13
C PRO A 136 19.57 -3.49 -9.35
N GLN A 137 20.64 -3.57 -10.15
CA GLN A 137 21.33 -2.35 -10.60
C GLN A 137 20.32 -1.44 -11.31
N TYR A 138 20.10 -0.25 -10.77
CA TYR A 138 19.06 0.64 -11.16
C TYR A 138 19.46 1.57 -12.29
N VAL A 139 18.57 1.71 -13.26
CA VAL A 139 18.61 2.80 -14.25
C VAL A 139 17.76 3.93 -13.66
N GLY A 140 18.32 5.09 -13.40
CA GLY A 140 17.60 6.24 -12.84
C GLY A 140 16.37 6.61 -13.68
N GLY A 141 15.34 7.15 -13.00
CA GLY A 141 14.11 7.61 -13.62
C GLY A 141 12.87 6.79 -13.28
N ASP A 142 13.01 5.65 -12.62
CA ASP A 142 11.90 4.78 -12.24
C ASP A 142 11.25 5.21 -10.91
N ILE A 143 10.00 4.79 -10.71
CA ILE A 143 9.24 4.98 -9.47
C ILE A 143 9.35 3.71 -8.63
N LEU A 144 9.88 3.84 -7.43
CA LEU A 144 9.92 2.74 -6.45
C LEU A 144 8.58 2.64 -5.72
N VAL A 145 8.07 1.43 -5.58
CA VAL A 145 6.94 1.10 -4.69
C VAL A 145 7.42 0.03 -3.71
N THR A 146 7.39 0.34 -2.41
CA THR A 146 7.79 -0.62 -1.39
C THR A 146 7.05 -0.37 -0.06
N HIS A 147 7.21 -1.30 0.88
CA HIS A 147 6.66 -1.20 2.23
C HIS A 147 7.80 -1.35 3.22
N ILE A 148 8.26 -0.23 3.76
CA ILE A 148 9.40 -0.16 4.70
C ILE A 148 9.16 0.94 5.73
N ARG A 149 9.61 0.71 6.94
CA ARG A 149 9.53 1.69 8.03
C ARG A 149 10.59 2.77 7.88
N GLY A 150 10.12 4.03 7.84
CA GLY A 150 10.95 5.20 7.94
C GLY A 150 11.32 5.54 9.38
N GLU A 151 12.14 6.56 9.54
CA GLU A 151 12.45 7.12 10.84
C GLU A 151 11.25 7.87 11.41
N VAL A 152 10.91 7.58 12.66
CA VAL A 152 9.90 8.32 13.44
C VAL A 152 10.57 8.83 14.71
N PRO A 153 11.20 10.03 14.67
CA PRO A 153 11.85 10.58 15.85
C PRO A 153 10.89 10.78 17.02
N PRO A 154 11.32 10.56 18.26
CA PRO A 154 12.65 10.09 18.68
C PRO A 154 12.72 8.58 18.88
N HIS A 155 11.68 7.79 18.51
CA HIS A 155 11.47 6.46 19.05
C HIS A 155 11.69 5.31 18.04
N VAL A 156 11.74 5.58 16.75
CA VAL A 156 11.84 4.53 15.73
C VAL A 156 12.98 4.83 14.79
N SER A 157 13.95 3.91 14.72
CA SER A 157 14.98 3.92 13.69
C SER A 157 14.42 3.34 12.38
N PRO A 158 14.88 3.83 11.22
CA PRO A 158 14.45 3.30 9.93
C PRO A 158 14.92 1.86 9.75
N GLU A 159 14.11 1.04 9.11
CA GLU A 159 14.46 -0.36 8.76
C GLU A 159 15.46 -0.44 7.60
N TYR A 160 15.60 0.63 6.87
CA TYR A 160 16.42 0.69 5.65
C TYR A 160 17.19 2.01 5.59
N ASP A 161 18.38 1.97 5.00
CA ASP A 161 19.17 3.18 4.75
C ASP A 161 18.55 3.98 3.60
N PHE A 162 17.87 5.04 3.91
CA PHE A 162 17.15 5.90 2.96
C PHE A 162 18.08 6.64 1.99
N SER A 163 19.38 6.78 2.30
CA SER A 163 20.36 7.33 1.35
C SER A 163 20.46 6.50 0.07
N ARG A 164 20.15 5.19 0.16
CA ARG A 164 20.12 4.27 -0.96
C ARG A 164 18.90 4.44 -1.87
N LEU A 165 17.93 5.23 -1.47
CA LEU A 165 16.74 5.57 -2.29
C LEU A 165 17.00 6.76 -3.22
N ALA A 166 18.07 7.51 -3.01
CA ALA A 166 18.42 8.70 -3.82
C ALA A 166 18.46 8.49 -5.35
N PRO A 167 18.80 7.29 -5.88
CA PRO A 167 18.78 7.07 -7.33
C PRO A 167 17.38 7.03 -7.95
N TRP A 168 16.32 6.88 -7.13
CA TRP A 168 14.95 6.80 -7.60
C TRP A 168 14.35 8.18 -7.84
N ARG A 169 13.61 8.33 -8.92
CA ARG A 169 12.90 9.57 -9.22
C ARG A 169 11.81 9.88 -8.20
N LEU A 170 11.14 8.84 -7.72
CA LEU A 170 10.04 8.92 -6.77
C LEU A 170 9.95 7.61 -6.00
N CYS A 171 9.71 7.66 -4.69
CA CYS A 171 9.45 6.50 -3.86
C CYS A 171 8.06 6.61 -3.21
N LEU A 172 7.20 5.63 -3.45
CA LEU A 172 5.89 5.49 -2.82
C LEU A 172 5.98 4.38 -1.77
N LEU A 173 5.79 4.74 -0.51
CA LEU A 173 6.13 3.91 0.64
C LEU A 173 4.90 3.64 1.51
N GLY A 174 4.75 2.41 2.00
CA GLY A 174 3.84 2.05 3.09
C GLY A 174 4.56 1.87 4.43
N ASP A 175 3.84 1.62 5.52
CA ASP A 175 4.19 1.40 6.94
C ASP A 175 3.89 2.60 7.86
N LEU A 176 3.97 3.84 7.40
CA LEU A 176 3.61 4.99 8.22
C LEU A 176 2.15 5.38 8.02
N HIS A 177 1.37 5.33 9.11
CA HIS A 177 -0.07 5.60 9.07
C HIS A 177 -0.44 7.07 8.89
N PHE A 178 0.54 7.96 8.72
CA PHE A 178 0.31 9.37 8.47
C PHE A 178 1.04 9.81 7.20
N ASN A 179 0.47 10.80 6.54
CA ASN A 179 1.10 11.39 5.38
C ASN A 179 2.44 12.01 5.76
N HIS A 180 3.50 11.63 5.05
CA HIS A 180 4.84 12.10 5.35
C HIS A 180 5.73 12.10 4.10
N ARG A 181 6.49 13.16 3.93
CA ARG A 181 7.63 13.22 3.02
C ARG A 181 8.90 13.06 3.83
N TYR A 182 9.74 12.11 3.46
CA TYR A 182 10.97 11.82 4.18
C TYR A 182 12.11 12.79 3.81
N GLY A 183 12.41 13.75 4.71
CA GLY A 183 13.47 14.74 4.50
C GLY A 183 13.26 15.56 3.22
N ASP A 184 14.36 15.85 2.53
CA ASP A 184 14.38 16.53 1.23
C ASP A 184 14.36 15.55 0.05
N THR A 185 13.95 14.31 0.28
CA THR A 185 13.88 13.25 -0.73
C THR A 185 12.52 13.24 -1.43
N ASP A 186 12.43 12.56 -2.56
CA ASP A 186 11.15 12.26 -3.23
C ASP A 186 10.56 10.93 -2.73
N CYS A 187 10.61 10.70 -1.42
CA CYS A 187 10.04 9.55 -0.73
C CYS A 187 8.78 9.96 0.04
N TYR A 188 7.64 9.36 -0.32
CA TYR A 188 6.33 9.74 0.20
C TYR A 188 5.61 8.56 0.81
N TYR A 189 5.06 8.78 2.01
CA TYR A 189 4.10 7.89 2.67
C TYR A 189 2.70 8.49 2.50
N PRO A 190 1.75 7.79 1.88
CA PRO A 190 0.37 8.29 1.74
C PRO A 190 -0.37 8.34 3.07
N GLY A 191 0.07 7.54 4.03
CA GLY A 191 -0.63 7.31 5.28
C GLY A 191 -1.82 6.36 5.14
N SER A 192 -2.41 6.00 6.27
CA SER A 192 -3.63 5.19 6.29
C SER A 192 -4.85 6.03 5.88
N PRO A 193 -5.70 5.57 4.95
CA PRO A 193 -6.91 6.28 4.55
C PRO A 193 -7.99 6.30 5.65
N LEU A 194 -7.80 5.52 6.70
CA LEU A 194 -8.65 5.51 7.89
C LEU A 194 -7.79 5.64 9.14
N ASN A 195 -8.30 6.41 10.13
CA ASN A 195 -7.66 6.47 11.44
C ASN A 195 -7.64 5.09 12.08
N THR A 196 -6.45 4.61 12.39
CA THR A 196 -6.25 3.32 13.06
C THR A 196 -6.41 3.42 14.59
N THR A 197 -6.20 4.62 15.16
CA THR A 197 -6.36 4.93 16.59
C THR A 197 -7.07 6.27 16.78
N PHE A 198 -7.87 6.40 17.84
CA PHE A 198 -8.64 7.62 18.13
C PHE A 198 -7.78 8.80 18.60
N ASP A 199 -6.59 8.56 19.16
CA ASP A 199 -5.84 9.57 19.90
C ASP A 199 -4.73 10.29 19.12
N ARG A 200 -4.32 9.77 17.97
CA ARG A 200 -3.14 10.28 17.28
C ARG A 200 -3.40 11.08 16.01
N ASP A 201 -4.59 10.97 15.42
CA ASP A 201 -4.79 11.34 14.01
C ASP A 201 -5.89 12.36 13.76
N ALA A 202 -6.50 12.95 14.77
CA ALA A 202 -7.67 13.84 14.65
C ALA A 202 -7.43 15.10 13.75
N ASN A 203 -6.17 15.47 13.50
CA ASN A 203 -5.80 16.68 12.76
C ASN A 203 -4.84 16.42 11.58
N ARG A 204 -4.70 15.16 11.11
CA ARG A 204 -3.77 14.85 10.02
C ARG A 204 -4.44 14.99 8.66
N GLN A 205 -3.77 15.66 7.75
CA GLN A 205 -4.15 15.65 6.34
C GLN A 205 -3.78 14.30 5.73
N TYR A 206 -4.73 13.70 5.02
CA TYR A 206 -4.53 12.48 4.25
C TYR A 206 -4.50 12.85 2.77
N GLY A 207 -3.47 12.45 2.10
CA GLY A 207 -3.24 12.74 0.69
C GLY A 207 -2.37 13.99 0.47
N VAL A 208 -1.51 13.90 -0.52
CA VAL A 208 -0.68 15.00 -1.05
C VAL A 208 -0.79 14.94 -2.56
N ASP A 209 -1.00 16.10 -3.17
CA ASP A 209 -0.77 16.27 -4.60
C ASP A 209 0.76 16.35 -4.83
N ILE A 210 1.30 15.42 -5.58
CA ILE A 210 2.73 15.32 -5.92
C ILE A 210 2.95 15.79 -7.34
#